data_c41a4f18bc8268e0c3a90f83152419ce
#
_entry.id   c41a4f18bc8268e0c3a90f83152419ce
#
_cell.length_a   1.000
_cell.length_b   1.000
_cell.length_c   1.000
_cell.angle_alpha   90.00
_cell.angle_beta   90.00
_cell.angle_gamma   90.00
#
_symmetry.space_group_name_H-M   'P 1'
#
loop_
_entity.id
_entity.type
_entity.pdbx_description
1 polymer ?
#
loop_
_entity_poly.entity_id
_entity_poly.type
_entity_poly.pdbx_seq_one_letter_code
_entity_poly.pdbx_strand_id
1 'polypeptide(L)'
;MPYPNAMTVKLNHTIVHSVDKRAAADFFAGVFGLPAPKPFYDFLDVEVGNEVTLAFLDADGMEIQMQHYAFLVSEKEFDQIFGRVKERGLDYWADPGRKEKGRINRHFGGRGVYFQDPSGHLLEIITRPYEGA
;
A
#
# COMPACT_ATOMS: atom_id res chain seq x y z
N MET A 1 4.04 15.88 -24.52
CA MET A 1 4.76 16.21 -24.34
C MET A 1 5.15 16.29 -23.77
N PRO A 2 5.46 15.92 -23.86
CA PRO A 2 5.99 16.00 -22.63
C PRO A 2 6.48 17.33 -22.42
N TYR A 3 6.80 17.59 -21.29
CA TYR A 3 7.31 18.89 -20.94
C TYR A 3 8.75 18.97 -21.41
N PRO A 4 9.16 20.09 -22.00
CA PRO A 4 10.54 20.27 -22.38
C PRO A 4 11.49 20.05 -21.21
N ASN A 5 11.08 20.48 -20.05
CA ASN A 5 11.80 20.21 -18.81
C ASN A 5 11.03 19.16 -18.05
N ALA A 6 11.52 17.96 -18.05
CA ALA A 6 10.88 16.89 -17.32
C ALA A 6 10.66 17.30 -15.86
N MET A 7 9.52 16.93 -15.32
CA MET A 7 9.25 17.16 -13.92
C MET A 7 10.27 16.37 -13.11
N THR A 8 10.94 17.06 -12.19
CA THR A 8 11.95 16.44 -11.33
C THR A 8 11.48 16.25 -9.90
N VAL A 9 10.30 16.79 -9.56
CA VAL A 9 9.74 16.60 -8.22
C VAL A 9 9.31 15.14 -8.09
N LYS A 10 9.89 14.45 -7.10
CA LYS A 10 9.62 13.04 -6.86
C LYS A 10 9.21 12.86 -5.42
N LEU A 11 8.20 12.05 -5.18
CA LEU A 11 7.89 11.66 -3.81
C LEU A 11 9.04 10.77 -3.33
N ASN A 12 9.67 11.14 -2.22
CA ASN A 12 10.80 10.38 -1.68
C ASN A 12 10.37 9.46 -0.55
N HIS A 13 9.66 9.99 0.43
CA HIS A 13 9.19 9.18 1.55
C HIS A 13 7.94 9.80 2.16
N THR A 14 7.21 8.97 2.88
CA THR A 14 6.06 9.43 3.66
C THR A 14 6.02 8.64 4.96
N ILE A 15 5.53 9.26 6.02
CA ILE A 15 5.43 8.64 7.33
C ILE A 15 4.10 7.91 7.43
N VAL A 16 4.14 6.65 7.85
CA VAL A 16 2.95 5.85 8.10
C VAL A 16 2.81 5.66 9.60
N HIS A 17 1.86 6.38 10.21
CA HIS A 17 1.62 6.25 11.63
C HIS A 17 0.94 4.93 11.94
N SER A 18 1.43 4.24 12.95
CA SER A 18 1.01 2.86 13.25
C SER A 18 0.79 2.67 14.73
N VAL A 19 -0.10 1.75 15.07
CA VAL A 19 -0.26 1.33 16.47
C VAL A 19 1.02 0.67 16.97
N ASP A 20 1.61 -0.17 16.11
CA ASP A 20 2.86 -0.87 16.36
C ASP A 20 3.63 -0.89 15.04
N LYS A 21 4.69 -0.08 14.96
CA LYS A 21 5.45 0.07 13.71
C LYS A 21 6.07 -1.24 13.25
N ARG A 22 6.52 -2.10 14.17
CA ARG A 22 7.11 -3.38 13.79
C ARG A 22 6.08 -4.27 13.14
N ALA A 23 4.92 -4.41 13.77
CA ALA A 23 3.85 -5.23 13.23
C ALA A 23 3.37 -4.69 11.87
N ALA A 24 3.24 -3.37 11.76
CA ALA A 24 2.75 -2.73 10.52
C ALA A 24 3.77 -2.85 9.39
N ALA A 25 5.04 -2.58 9.65
CA ALA A 25 6.08 -2.67 8.63
C ALA A 25 6.31 -4.11 8.17
N ASP A 26 6.34 -5.06 9.09
CA ASP A 26 6.48 -6.48 8.76
C ASP A 26 5.28 -6.98 7.96
N PHE A 27 4.07 -6.55 8.33
CA PHE A 27 2.86 -6.88 7.58
C PHE A 27 2.97 -6.37 6.14
N PHE A 28 3.33 -5.10 5.99
CA PHE A 28 3.40 -4.49 4.66
C PHE A 28 4.45 -5.20 3.79
N ALA A 29 5.66 -5.35 4.31
CA ALA A 29 6.73 -6.02 3.56
C ALA A 29 6.36 -7.47 3.23
N GLY A 30 5.76 -8.18 4.17
CA GLY A 30 5.38 -9.58 3.97
C GLY A 30 4.28 -9.76 2.95
N VAL A 31 3.23 -8.95 3.01
CA VAL A 31 2.10 -9.05 2.07
C VAL A 31 2.52 -8.64 0.67
N PHE A 32 3.29 -7.56 0.55
CA PHE A 32 3.71 -7.04 -0.76
C PHE A 32 4.94 -7.76 -1.33
N GLY A 33 5.56 -8.65 -0.55
CA GLY A 33 6.74 -9.39 -1.04
C GLY A 33 7.97 -8.52 -1.18
N LEU A 34 8.14 -7.55 -0.31
CA LEU A 34 9.24 -6.60 -0.32
C LEU A 34 10.33 -7.02 0.67
N PRO A 35 11.55 -6.48 0.55
CA PRO A 35 12.60 -6.75 1.52
C PRO A 35 12.18 -6.35 2.94
N ALA A 36 12.79 -6.99 3.92
CA ALA A 36 12.49 -6.73 5.33
C ALA A 36 12.68 -5.26 5.68
N PRO A 37 11.84 -4.72 6.59
CA PRO A 37 11.99 -3.33 7.03
C PRO A 37 13.37 -3.08 7.63
N LYS A 38 13.88 -1.87 7.40
CA LYS A 38 15.19 -1.45 7.91
C LYS A 38 15.02 -0.32 8.91
N PRO A 39 15.65 -0.41 10.10
CA PRO A 39 15.61 0.69 11.05
C PRO A 39 16.30 1.94 10.50
N PHE A 40 15.70 3.09 10.72
CA PHE A 40 16.27 4.39 10.39
C PHE A 40 15.77 5.38 11.43
N TYR A 41 16.63 5.76 12.37
CA TYR A 41 16.23 6.54 13.55
C TYR A 41 15.05 5.83 14.25
N ASP A 42 13.96 6.54 14.50
CA ASP A 42 12.78 5.94 15.14
C ASP A 42 11.85 5.24 14.15
N PHE A 43 12.19 5.23 12.88
CA PHE A 43 11.36 4.66 11.82
C PHE A 43 11.77 3.23 11.49
N LEU A 44 10.82 2.49 10.94
CA LEU A 44 11.10 1.27 10.20
C LEU A 44 10.76 1.54 8.74
N ASP A 45 11.76 1.52 7.88
CA ASP A 45 11.62 1.89 6.48
C ASP A 45 11.36 0.67 5.61
N VAL A 46 10.36 0.77 4.74
CA VAL A 46 10.10 -0.22 3.70
C VAL A 46 10.14 0.51 2.36
N GLU A 47 11.02 0.08 1.47
CA GLU A 47 11.13 0.67 0.14
C GLU A 47 10.17 -0.02 -0.83
N VAL A 48 9.48 0.78 -1.64
CA VAL A 48 8.65 0.28 -2.73
C VAL A 48 9.36 0.48 -4.07
N GLY A 49 8.80 -0.10 -5.14
CA GLY A 49 9.52 -0.28 -6.39
C GLY A 49 9.91 0.96 -7.16
N ASN A 50 9.35 2.12 -6.83
CA ASN A 50 9.64 3.38 -7.52
C ASN A 50 10.46 4.34 -6.66
N GLU A 51 11.33 3.80 -5.82
CA GLU A 51 12.27 4.56 -4.99
C GLU A 51 11.60 5.40 -3.90
N VAL A 52 10.37 5.08 -3.55
CA VAL A 52 9.66 5.73 -2.45
C VAL A 52 9.81 4.87 -1.21
N THR A 53 10.07 5.52 -0.08
CA THR A 53 10.15 4.84 1.22
C THR A 53 8.90 5.11 2.03
N LEU A 54 8.31 4.05 2.58
CA LEU A 54 7.28 4.19 3.61
C LEU A 54 7.98 4.07 4.96
N ALA A 55 7.93 5.14 5.75
CA ALA A 55 8.60 5.21 7.04
C ALA A 55 7.57 4.99 8.15
N PHE A 56 7.56 3.79 8.71
CA PHE A 56 6.59 3.41 9.74
C PHE A 56 7.03 3.95 11.09
N LEU A 57 6.11 4.59 11.79
CA LEU A 57 6.37 5.25 13.07
C LEU A 57 5.26 4.94 14.05
N ASP A 58 5.61 4.67 15.31
CA ASP A 58 4.62 4.46 16.36
C ASP A 58 3.85 5.76 16.63
N ALA A 59 2.54 5.64 16.74
CA ALA A 59 1.69 6.79 17.03
C ALA A 59 1.73 7.19 18.51
N ASP A 60 2.25 6.33 19.38
CA ASP A 60 2.43 6.59 20.82
C ASP A 60 1.15 7.08 21.49
N GLY A 61 0.05 6.38 21.24
CA GLY A 61 -1.24 6.71 21.86
C GLY A 61 -2.01 7.83 21.18
N MET A 62 -1.43 8.46 20.16
CA MET A 62 -2.16 9.48 19.40
C MET A 62 -3.15 8.81 18.45
N GLU A 63 -4.24 9.51 18.17
CA GLU A 63 -5.22 9.01 17.20
C GLU A 63 -4.61 8.92 15.81
N ILE A 64 -4.84 7.77 15.15
CA ILE A 64 -4.34 7.56 13.81
C ILE A 64 -5.43 7.88 12.81
N GLN A 65 -5.12 8.82 11.91
CA GLN A 65 -6.00 9.15 10.79
C GLN A 65 -5.80 8.10 9.71
N MET A 66 -6.87 7.42 9.30
CA MET A 66 -6.79 6.44 8.22
C MET A 66 -6.32 7.10 6.94
N GLN A 67 -5.28 6.56 6.34
CA GLN A 67 -4.78 7.00 5.04
C GLN A 67 -5.12 5.94 3.98
N HIS A 68 -5.12 6.37 2.73
CA HIS A 68 -5.36 5.49 1.60
C HIS A 68 -4.12 5.47 0.73
N TYR A 69 -3.49 4.32 0.62
CA TYR A 69 -2.30 4.12 -0.21
C TYR A 69 -2.63 3.14 -1.33
N ALA A 70 -2.41 3.56 -2.57
CA ALA A 70 -2.66 2.74 -3.75
C ALA A 70 -1.35 2.43 -4.45
N PHE A 71 -1.18 1.18 -4.85
CA PHE A 71 0.05 0.70 -5.47
C PHE A 71 -0.26 0.10 -6.84
N LEU A 72 0.48 0.56 -7.84
CA LEU A 72 0.40 0.00 -9.19
C LEU A 72 1.30 -1.24 -9.22
N VAL A 73 0.72 -2.38 -9.57
CA VAL A 73 1.43 -3.66 -9.60
C VAL A 73 1.19 -4.35 -10.94
N SER A 74 2.06 -5.29 -11.29
CA SER A 74 1.83 -6.13 -12.46
C SER A 74 0.72 -7.13 -12.18
N GLU A 75 0.19 -7.76 -13.24
CA GLU A 75 -0.81 -8.82 -13.07
C GLU A 75 -0.26 -9.97 -12.22
N LYS A 76 1.00 -10.32 -12.43
CA LYS A 76 1.65 -11.37 -11.65
C LYS A 76 1.76 -10.97 -10.17
N GLU A 77 2.19 -9.74 -9.91
CA GLU A 77 2.28 -9.25 -8.54
C GLU A 77 0.91 -9.17 -7.87
N PHE A 78 -0.11 -8.78 -8.63
CA PHE A 78 -1.48 -8.78 -8.11
C PHE A 78 -1.86 -10.16 -7.59
N ASP A 79 -1.64 -11.20 -8.41
CA ASP A 79 -1.95 -12.57 -8.00
C ASP A 79 -1.18 -12.98 -6.75
N GLN A 80 0.09 -12.62 -6.66
CA GLN A 80 0.93 -12.96 -5.52
C GLN A 80 0.47 -12.24 -4.25
N ILE A 81 0.25 -10.93 -4.34
CA ILE A 81 -0.17 -10.12 -3.19
C ILE A 81 -1.58 -10.54 -2.75
N PHE A 82 -2.49 -10.65 -3.68
CA PHE A 82 -3.87 -11.06 -3.37
C PHE A 82 -3.91 -12.46 -2.78
N GLY A 83 -3.06 -13.37 -3.28
CA GLY A 83 -2.90 -14.69 -2.68
C GLY A 83 -2.52 -14.63 -1.21
N ARG A 84 -1.58 -13.75 -0.86
CA ARG A 84 -1.16 -13.58 0.53
C ARG A 84 -2.25 -12.97 1.41
N VAL A 85 -3.01 -12.02 0.84
CA VAL A 85 -4.16 -11.43 1.54
C VAL A 85 -5.16 -12.53 1.91
N LYS A 86 -5.48 -13.41 0.95
CA LYS A 86 -6.41 -14.51 1.20
C LYS A 86 -5.84 -15.55 2.17
N GLU A 87 -4.57 -15.91 2.02
CA GLU A 87 -3.93 -16.87 2.91
C GLU A 87 -3.92 -16.41 4.37
N ARG A 88 -3.78 -15.10 4.57
CA ARG A 88 -3.79 -14.51 5.92
C ARG A 88 -5.20 -14.34 6.48
N GLY A 89 -6.23 -14.69 5.71
CA GLY A 89 -7.61 -14.53 6.15
C GLY A 89 -8.04 -13.09 6.30
N LEU A 90 -7.41 -12.17 5.58
CA LEU A 90 -7.76 -10.76 5.67
C LEU A 90 -9.05 -10.47 4.92
N ASP A 91 -9.85 -9.55 5.45
CA ASP A 91 -10.97 -9.02 4.71
C ASP A 91 -10.48 -8.19 3.54
N TYR A 92 -11.21 -8.24 2.43
CA TYR A 92 -10.91 -7.42 1.25
C TYR A 92 -12.19 -7.01 0.55
N TRP A 93 -12.11 -5.94 -0.22
CA TRP A 93 -13.29 -5.33 -0.85
C TRP A 93 -12.95 -4.87 -2.26
N ALA A 94 -13.98 -4.80 -3.10
CA ALA A 94 -13.83 -4.24 -4.45
C ALA A 94 -13.85 -2.71 -4.44
N ASP A 95 -14.31 -2.09 -3.34
CA ASP A 95 -14.55 -0.66 -3.27
C ASP A 95 -13.91 -0.03 -2.03
N PRO A 96 -13.55 1.27 -2.10
CA PRO A 96 -12.94 1.94 -0.95
C PRO A 96 -13.91 2.16 0.21
N GLY A 97 -15.21 2.17 -0.06
CA GLY A 97 -16.23 2.28 0.99
C GLY A 97 -16.47 1.01 1.77
N ARG A 98 -15.79 -0.07 1.39
CA ARG A 98 -15.84 -1.38 2.06
C ARG A 98 -17.25 -1.95 2.11
N LYS A 99 -17.98 -1.82 1.00
CA LYS A 99 -19.33 -2.35 0.87
C LYS A 99 -19.38 -3.66 0.11
N GLU A 100 -18.44 -3.88 -0.81
CA GLU A 100 -18.42 -5.07 -1.66
C GLU A 100 -17.36 -6.07 -1.16
N LYS A 101 -17.60 -6.61 0.02
CA LYS A 101 -16.68 -7.53 0.67
C LYS A 101 -16.53 -8.83 -0.11
N GLY A 102 -15.31 -9.33 -0.18
CA GLY A 102 -15.01 -10.60 -0.82
C GLY A 102 -15.00 -10.53 -2.34
N ARG A 103 -14.90 -9.34 -2.90
CA ARG A 103 -14.87 -9.12 -4.34
C ARG A 103 -13.67 -8.27 -4.75
N ILE A 104 -13.28 -8.38 -6.00
CA ILE A 104 -12.31 -7.48 -6.63
C ILE A 104 -13.04 -6.68 -7.69
N ASN A 105 -12.44 -5.57 -8.15
CA ASN A 105 -12.98 -4.81 -9.26
C ASN A 105 -12.13 -5.01 -10.51
N ARG A 106 -12.68 -4.59 -11.65
CA ARG A 106 -12.02 -4.68 -12.96
C ARG A 106 -12.07 -3.35 -13.69
N HIS A 107 -11.83 -2.28 -12.94
CA HIS A 107 -11.90 -0.94 -13.49
C HIS A 107 -10.76 -0.67 -14.47
N PHE A 108 -11.02 0.15 -15.45
CA PHE A 108 -10.03 0.65 -16.42
C PHE A 108 -9.29 -0.48 -17.18
N GLY A 109 -9.96 -1.63 -17.33
CA GLY A 109 -9.36 -2.76 -18.04
C GLY A 109 -8.34 -3.56 -17.24
N GLY A 110 -8.24 -3.28 -15.94
CA GLY A 110 -7.33 -3.99 -15.04
C GLY A 110 -8.06 -4.69 -13.92
N ARG A 111 -7.37 -4.88 -12.81
CA ARG A 111 -7.94 -5.44 -11.58
C ARG A 111 -7.55 -4.57 -10.40
N GLY A 112 -8.41 -4.53 -9.40
CA GLY A 112 -8.13 -3.79 -8.16
C GLY A 112 -8.77 -4.45 -6.97
N VAL A 113 -8.17 -4.28 -5.80
CA VAL A 113 -8.71 -4.78 -4.54
C VAL A 113 -8.20 -3.92 -3.39
N TYR A 114 -9.04 -3.78 -2.36
CA TYR A 114 -8.77 -3.00 -1.16
C TYR A 114 -8.69 -3.92 0.03
N PHE A 115 -7.75 -3.64 0.94
CA PHE A 115 -7.64 -4.32 2.22
C PHE A 115 -7.00 -3.37 3.22
N GLN A 116 -6.98 -3.73 4.50
CA GLN A 116 -6.46 -2.83 5.52
C GLN A 116 -5.20 -3.37 6.15
N ASP A 117 -4.33 -2.45 6.58
CA ASP A 117 -3.16 -2.82 7.38
C ASP A 117 -3.55 -2.96 8.86
N PRO A 118 -2.64 -3.42 9.75
CA PRO A 118 -2.98 -3.61 11.16
C PRO A 118 -3.40 -2.34 11.90
N SER A 119 -3.05 -1.17 11.39
CA SER A 119 -3.41 0.11 12.02
C SER A 119 -4.68 0.72 11.42
N GLY A 120 -5.30 0.04 10.45
CA GLY A 120 -6.54 0.49 9.83
C GLY A 120 -6.38 1.34 8.59
N HIS A 121 -5.16 1.53 8.09
CA HIS A 121 -4.97 2.23 6.82
C HIS A 121 -5.52 1.38 5.68
N LEU A 122 -6.12 2.05 4.69
CA LEU A 122 -6.70 1.38 3.53
C LEU A 122 -5.65 1.24 2.45
N LEU A 123 -5.36 0.02 2.05
CA LEU A 123 -4.39 -0.30 1.01
C LEU A 123 -5.13 -0.77 -0.22
N GLU A 124 -4.62 -0.37 -1.38
CA GLU A 124 -5.21 -0.75 -2.67
C GLU A 124 -4.09 -1.20 -3.60
N ILE A 125 -4.32 -2.29 -4.32
CA ILE A 125 -3.45 -2.67 -5.43
C ILE A 125 -4.26 -2.62 -6.71
N ILE A 126 -3.65 -2.06 -7.76
CA ILE A 126 -4.29 -1.93 -9.08
C ILE A 126 -3.29 -2.37 -10.15
N THR A 127 -3.79 -2.98 -11.22
CA THR A 127 -2.93 -3.40 -12.32
C THR A 127 -2.91 -2.41 -13.48
N ARG A 128 -3.80 -1.42 -13.47
CA ARG A 128 -3.85 -0.34 -14.45
C ARG A 128 -4.08 0.99 -13.74
N PRO A 129 -3.39 2.05 -14.15
CA PRO A 129 -3.67 3.38 -13.60
C PRO A 129 -5.12 3.79 -13.85
N TYR A 130 -5.66 4.63 -13.00
CA TYR A 130 -6.97 5.23 -13.24
C TYR A 130 -6.85 6.15 -14.46
N GLU A 131 -7.87 6.09 -15.32
CA GLU A 131 -7.89 6.98 -16.47
C GLU A 131 -8.03 8.43 -16.02
N GLY A 132 -7.27 9.29 -16.67
CA GLY A 132 -7.26 10.70 -16.34
C GLY A 132 -6.38 11.06 -15.16
N ALA A 133 -5.74 10.08 -14.55
CA ALA A 133 -4.86 10.30 -13.40
C ALA A 133 -3.43 10.60 -13.83
#